data_bd417b02a3af69298970468e1513e9e2
#
_entry.id   bd417b02a3af69298970468e1513e9e2
#
_cell.length_a   1.000
_cell.length_b   1.000
_cell.length_c   1.000
_cell.angle_alpha   90.00
_cell.angle_beta   90.00
_cell.angle_gamma   90.00
#
_symmetry.space_group_name_H-M   'P 1'
#
loop_
_entity.id
_entity.type
_entity.pdbx_description
1 polymer ?
#
loop_
_entity_poly.entity_id
_entity_poly.type
_entity_poly.pdbx_seq_one_letter_code
_entity_poly.pdbx_strand_id
1 'polypeptide(L)'
;MAFGVNGGLPKKHGLYDPTHEKDSCGVGFICDIKGHPSHQIVADAEHMNCCMEHRGAVGYEKNTGDGAGILTALPHKLLNQIVSKEFNSTLPQQGAYGVGIVFMPTDGKERERCRAEFDKQIAAFGQRLIGWRILPTDPDLADIGHAARAAMPHFEQLFIGAADDTSGDDFERKLYLIRKHTTHILRGDESLTQRKLLYVCSLSSKVIIFKGMLTPNQLFPFFPELNDEAYESHLAMVHSRFSTNTFPSWDRAQPNRFMSHNGEINTLLGNVNFMNARQGSMQSSLFGEELSKLFPIVEPDCSDSGNFDNVLEFLLMSGRKLQEAVLMMIPEAWQQHATMSEDKKAFYEYHSSLMEPWDGPASIAFTDGTYIGAVLDRNGLRPSRYYITNDDKCIM
;
A
#
# COMPACT_ATOMS: atom_id res chain seq x y z
N MET A 1 -21.07 -14.57 12.20
CA MET A 1 -20.92 -15.90 12.89
C MET A 1 -19.92 -15.72 14.00
N ALA A 2 -20.27 -16.08 15.23
CA ALA A 2 -19.28 -16.07 16.32
C ALA A 2 -18.24 -17.16 16.01
N PHE A 3 -17.02 -16.77 15.70
CA PHE A 3 -15.90 -17.69 15.59
C PHE A 3 -15.79 -18.42 16.93
N GLY A 4 -15.91 -19.75 16.91
CA GLY A 4 -15.80 -20.56 18.12
C GLY A 4 -14.44 -20.30 18.77
N VAL A 5 -14.47 -19.83 20.00
CA VAL A 5 -13.32 -19.39 20.84
C VAL A 5 -12.27 -20.50 21.10
N ASN A 6 -12.37 -21.67 20.45
CA ASN A 6 -11.59 -22.85 20.78
C ASN A 6 -10.60 -23.33 19.71
N GLY A 7 -10.28 -22.50 18.71
CA GLY A 7 -9.32 -22.89 17.66
C GLY A 7 -7.87 -22.98 18.14
N GLY A 8 -7.53 -23.99 18.92
CA GLY A 8 -6.16 -24.28 19.32
C GLY A 8 -5.64 -23.51 20.54
N LEU A 9 -6.43 -22.64 21.17
CA LEU A 9 -6.04 -21.97 22.39
C LEU A 9 -6.07 -22.94 23.60
N PRO A 10 -5.15 -22.78 24.57
CA PRO A 10 -5.19 -23.54 25.82
C PRO A 10 -6.52 -23.34 26.56
N LYS A 11 -6.96 -24.33 27.28
CA LYS A 11 -8.12 -24.19 28.18
C LYS A 11 -7.79 -23.21 29.30
N LYS A 12 -8.82 -22.50 29.80
CA LYS A 12 -8.70 -21.65 30.99
C LYS A 12 -7.98 -22.40 32.12
N HIS A 13 -6.90 -21.80 32.64
CA HIS A 13 -6.08 -22.35 33.69
C HIS A 13 -5.43 -21.26 34.53
N GLY A 14 -5.62 -21.23 35.83
CA GLY A 14 -5.09 -20.22 36.72
C GLY A 14 -5.57 -18.81 36.33
N LEU A 15 -4.65 -17.89 36.08
CA LEU A 15 -4.95 -16.54 35.62
C LEU A 15 -5.15 -16.41 34.10
N TYR A 16 -4.86 -17.48 33.36
CA TYR A 16 -5.08 -17.50 31.93
C TYR A 16 -6.54 -17.76 31.58
N ASP A 17 -7.13 -16.88 30.82
CA ASP A 17 -8.48 -17.02 30.27
C ASP A 17 -8.45 -16.76 28.77
N PRO A 18 -8.78 -17.75 27.90
CA PRO A 18 -8.75 -17.57 26.47
C PRO A 18 -9.71 -16.49 25.94
N THR A 19 -10.71 -16.08 26.74
CA THR A 19 -11.58 -14.96 26.37
C THR A 19 -10.87 -13.60 26.42
N HIS A 20 -9.74 -13.51 27.08
CA HIS A 20 -8.90 -12.31 27.14
C HIS A 20 -7.82 -12.28 26.04
N GLU A 21 -7.66 -13.37 25.29
CA GLU A 21 -6.75 -13.37 24.14
C GLU A 21 -7.27 -12.39 23.09
N LYS A 22 -6.38 -11.48 22.68
CA LYS A 22 -6.61 -10.52 21.61
C LYS A 22 -5.37 -10.45 20.76
N ASP A 23 -5.55 -10.42 19.46
CA ASP A 23 -4.43 -10.19 18.55
C ASP A 23 -3.83 -8.82 18.81
N SER A 24 -2.49 -8.75 18.73
CA SER A 24 -1.72 -7.55 19.06
C SER A 24 -1.15 -6.90 17.81
N CYS A 25 -1.68 -7.21 16.63
CA CYS A 25 -1.25 -6.67 15.36
C CYS A 25 -2.16 -5.52 14.91
N GLY A 26 -1.59 -4.51 14.24
CA GLY A 26 -2.33 -3.43 13.60
C GLY A 26 -2.43 -3.60 12.09
N VAL A 27 -2.07 -4.77 11.55
CA VAL A 27 -2.14 -5.15 10.14
C VAL A 27 -2.90 -6.46 10.00
N GLY A 28 -3.70 -6.56 8.96
CA GLY A 28 -4.38 -7.79 8.59
C GLY A 28 -4.74 -7.82 7.12
N PHE A 29 -5.05 -8.99 6.60
CA PHE A 29 -5.61 -9.14 5.26
C PHE A 29 -6.65 -10.26 5.23
N ILE A 30 -7.53 -10.16 4.23
CA ILE A 30 -8.46 -11.21 3.84
C ILE A 30 -8.43 -11.37 2.33
N CYS A 31 -8.50 -12.59 1.84
CA CYS A 31 -8.64 -12.86 0.42
C CYS A 31 -9.48 -14.10 0.16
N ASP A 32 -10.11 -14.14 -1.02
CA ASP A 32 -10.64 -15.35 -1.61
C ASP A 32 -9.51 -16.08 -2.34
N ILE A 33 -9.21 -17.33 -1.93
CA ILE A 33 -8.07 -18.12 -2.46
C ILE A 33 -8.28 -18.46 -3.94
N LYS A 34 -9.54 -18.50 -4.42
CA LYS A 34 -9.89 -18.76 -5.82
C LYS A 34 -9.92 -17.49 -6.67
N GLY A 35 -9.76 -16.31 -6.05
CA GLY A 35 -9.76 -15.03 -6.74
C GLY A 35 -11.16 -14.50 -7.12
N HIS A 36 -12.24 -14.99 -6.51
CA HIS A 36 -13.59 -14.48 -6.77
C HIS A 36 -13.81 -13.14 -6.07
N PRO A 37 -14.08 -12.06 -6.82
CA PRO A 37 -14.32 -10.77 -6.21
C PRO A 37 -15.72 -10.73 -5.59
N SER A 38 -15.83 -10.08 -4.43
CA SER A 38 -17.10 -9.80 -3.77
C SER A 38 -17.01 -8.56 -2.89
N HIS A 39 -18.15 -7.91 -2.65
CA HIS A 39 -18.23 -6.84 -1.66
C HIS A 39 -18.04 -7.37 -0.23
N GLN A 40 -18.35 -8.64 0.02
CA GLN A 40 -18.17 -9.27 1.33
C GLN A 40 -16.72 -9.25 1.80
N ILE A 41 -15.73 -9.39 0.90
CA ILE A 41 -14.29 -9.25 1.25
C ILE A 41 -14.00 -7.84 1.79
N VAL A 42 -14.62 -6.81 1.21
CA VAL A 42 -14.46 -5.42 1.65
C VAL A 42 -15.10 -5.18 3.01
N ALA A 43 -16.31 -5.69 3.21
CA ALA A 43 -17.03 -5.61 4.48
C ALA A 43 -16.32 -6.41 5.61
N ASP A 44 -15.80 -7.60 5.31
CA ASP A 44 -15.00 -8.39 6.25
C ASP A 44 -13.70 -7.66 6.62
N ALA A 45 -13.07 -6.96 5.67
CA ALA A 45 -11.88 -6.15 5.92
C ALA A 45 -12.19 -4.91 6.77
N GLU A 46 -13.34 -4.24 6.57
CA GLU A 46 -13.82 -3.19 7.47
C GLU A 46 -13.94 -3.71 8.89
N HIS A 47 -14.67 -4.82 9.06
CA HIS A 47 -14.86 -5.45 10.37
C HIS A 47 -13.51 -5.78 11.03
N MET A 48 -12.58 -6.39 10.27
CA MET A 48 -11.23 -6.68 10.75
C MET A 48 -10.51 -5.41 11.22
N ASN A 49 -10.57 -4.33 10.43
CA ASN A 49 -9.93 -3.06 10.77
C ASN A 49 -10.51 -2.46 12.06
N CYS A 50 -11.83 -2.48 12.22
CA CYS A 50 -12.51 -2.03 13.43
C CYS A 50 -12.15 -2.89 14.66
N CYS A 51 -12.00 -4.21 14.51
CA CYS A 51 -11.51 -5.09 15.58
C CYS A 51 -10.09 -4.76 16.04
N MET A 52 -9.29 -4.12 15.19
CA MET A 52 -7.93 -3.66 15.50
C MET A 52 -7.89 -2.22 16.06
N GLU A 53 -9.00 -1.56 16.30
CA GLU A 53 -9.05 -0.18 16.81
C GLU A 53 -8.24 -0.01 18.10
N HIS A 54 -8.24 -1.00 18.99
CA HIS A 54 -7.43 -1.02 20.22
C HIS A 54 -5.91 -0.95 19.95
N ARG A 55 -5.46 -1.16 18.71
CA ARG A 55 -4.07 -1.02 18.24
C ARG A 55 -3.80 0.32 17.58
N GLY A 56 -4.85 1.00 17.17
CA GLY A 56 -4.77 2.39 16.71
C GLY A 56 -4.35 3.29 17.86
N ALA A 57 -3.76 4.43 17.54
CA ALA A 57 -3.56 5.48 18.50
C ALA A 57 -4.32 6.72 18.04
N VAL A 58 -4.66 7.54 18.98
CA VAL A 58 -5.27 8.87 18.76
C VAL A 58 -4.38 9.91 19.41
N GLY A 59 -4.32 11.09 18.82
CA GLY A 59 -3.58 12.20 19.37
C GLY A 59 -4.29 12.84 20.57
N TYR A 60 -4.10 14.13 20.75
CA TYR A 60 -4.81 14.92 21.76
C TYR A 60 -6.34 14.89 21.58
N GLU A 61 -6.78 14.85 20.33
CA GLU A 61 -8.20 14.72 19.96
C GLU A 61 -8.56 13.26 19.74
N LYS A 62 -9.63 12.76 20.38
CA LYS A 62 -10.06 11.36 20.25
C LYS A 62 -10.50 10.96 18.85
N ASN A 63 -10.94 11.94 18.05
CA ASN A 63 -11.40 11.77 16.67
C ASN A 63 -10.35 12.18 15.62
N THR A 64 -9.09 12.38 16.02
CA THR A 64 -7.95 12.48 15.13
C THR A 64 -7.12 11.20 15.25
N GLY A 65 -7.31 10.28 14.29
CA GLY A 65 -6.59 9.03 14.25
C GLY A 65 -5.14 9.19 13.78
N ASP A 66 -4.27 8.30 14.22
CA ASP A 66 -2.88 8.24 13.78
C ASP A 66 -2.73 7.71 12.36
N GLY A 67 -3.73 7.01 11.86
CA GLY A 67 -3.79 6.50 10.50
C GLY A 67 -4.58 5.20 10.38
N ALA A 68 -5.42 5.13 9.37
CA ALA A 68 -6.08 3.91 8.93
C ALA A 68 -6.15 3.86 7.41
N GLY A 69 -6.23 2.65 6.86
CA GLY A 69 -6.39 2.50 5.43
C GLY A 69 -6.69 1.06 5.01
N ILE A 70 -7.09 0.95 3.75
CA ILE A 70 -7.39 -0.30 3.06
C ILE A 70 -6.77 -0.29 1.66
N LEU A 71 -6.13 -1.38 1.30
CA LEU A 71 -5.71 -1.70 -0.06
C LEU A 71 -6.61 -2.83 -0.57
N THR A 72 -7.16 -2.68 -1.77
CA THR A 72 -7.95 -3.71 -2.43
C THR A 72 -7.48 -3.93 -3.87
N ALA A 73 -7.94 -5.00 -4.52
CA ALA A 73 -7.92 -5.06 -5.98
C ALA A 73 -8.83 -3.98 -6.56
N LEU A 74 -8.60 -3.58 -7.82
CA LEU A 74 -9.44 -2.59 -8.49
C LEU A 74 -10.89 -3.07 -8.58
N PRO A 75 -11.88 -2.30 -8.06
CA PRO A 75 -13.29 -2.62 -8.15
C PRO A 75 -13.86 -2.27 -9.54
N HIS A 76 -13.52 -3.07 -10.55
CA HIS A 76 -13.80 -2.78 -11.96
C HIS A 76 -15.26 -2.42 -12.23
N LYS A 77 -16.20 -3.12 -11.60
CA LYS A 77 -17.64 -2.89 -11.76
C LYS A 77 -18.04 -1.47 -11.34
N LEU A 78 -17.62 -1.03 -10.16
CA LEU A 78 -17.87 0.32 -9.67
C LEU A 78 -17.16 1.37 -10.54
N LEU A 79 -15.88 1.16 -10.83
CA LEU A 79 -15.08 2.10 -11.63
C LEU A 79 -15.66 2.30 -13.04
N ASN A 80 -16.20 1.24 -13.66
CA ASN A 80 -16.87 1.34 -14.96
C ASN A 80 -18.17 2.16 -14.89
N GLN A 81 -18.96 2.02 -13.82
CA GLN A 81 -20.13 2.84 -13.56
C GLN A 81 -19.76 4.32 -13.40
N ILE A 82 -18.70 4.60 -12.65
CA ILE A 82 -18.18 5.94 -12.43
C ILE A 82 -17.73 6.58 -13.74
N VAL A 83 -16.89 5.91 -14.52
CA VAL A 83 -16.37 6.41 -15.79
C VAL A 83 -17.50 6.65 -16.80
N SER A 84 -18.49 5.74 -16.86
CA SER A 84 -19.66 5.93 -17.70
C SER A 84 -20.45 7.16 -17.32
N LYS A 85 -20.65 7.40 -16.02
CA LYS A 85 -21.46 8.52 -15.51
C LYS A 85 -20.73 9.86 -15.60
N GLU A 86 -19.45 9.91 -15.21
CA GLU A 86 -18.72 11.17 -15.06
C GLU A 86 -17.99 11.61 -16.34
N PHE A 87 -17.51 10.66 -17.15
CA PHE A 87 -16.76 10.95 -18.37
C PHE A 87 -17.51 10.63 -19.65
N ASN A 88 -18.75 10.11 -19.54
CA ASN A 88 -19.56 9.65 -20.68
C ASN A 88 -18.75 8.71 -21.61
N SER A 89 -17.98 7.81 -21.02
CA SER A 89 -17.05 6.90 -21.68
C SER A 89 -17.18 5.50 -21.11
N THR A 90 -16.59 4.53 -21.77
CA THR A 90 -16.50 3.15 -21.28
C THR A 90 -15.09 2.89 -20.79
N LEU A 91 -14.95 2.34 -19.59
CA LEU A 91 -13.67 1.93 -19.07
C LEU A 91 -13.12 0.76 -19.91
N PRO A 92 -11.84 0.76 -20.31
CA PRO A 92 -11.24 -0.41 -20.95
C PRO A 92 -11.36 -1.66 -20.08
N GLN A 93 -11.12 -2.83 -20.65
CA GLN A 93 -11.10 -4.07 -19.88
C GLN A 93 -10.05 -4.01 -18.77
N GLN A 94 -10.26 -4.79 -17.71
CA GLN A 94 -9.34 -4.86 -16.58
C GLN A 94 -7.91 -5.22 -17.04
N GLY A 95 -6.91 -4.50 -16.50
CA GLY A 95 -5.51 -4.60 -16.93
C GLY A 95 -5.11 -3.67 -18.09
N ALA A 96 -6.07 -3.07 -18.83
CA ALA A 96 -5.82 -2.10 -19.88
C ALA A 96 -6.07 -0.64 -19.42
N TYR A 97 -6.26 -0.42 -18.14
CA TYR A 97 -6.32 0.91 -17.51
C TYR A 97 -5.71 0.84 -16.11
N GLY A 98 -5.21 1.97 -15.63
CA GLY A 98 -4.74 2.18 -14.27
C GLY A 98 -5.54 3.28 -13.58
N VAL A 99 -5.69 3.14 -12.27
CA VAL A 99 -6.38 4.11 -11.42
C VAL A 99 -5.48 4.50 -10.26
N GLY A 100 -5.47 5.80 -9.92
CA GLY A 100 -4.72 6.29 -8.78
C GLY A 100 -5.55 7.21 -7.90
N ILE A 101 -5.34 7.10 -6.58
CA ILE A 101 -5.80 8.11 -5.62
C ILE A 101 -4.64 9.05 -5.34
N VAL A 102 -4.88 10.33 -5.56
CA VAL A 102 -3.88 11.39 -5.45
C VAL A 102 -4.32 12.41 -4.42
N PHE A 103 -3.50 12.61 -3.41
CA PHE A 103 -3.59 13.75 -2.50
C PHE A 103 -3.01 14.96 -3.21
N MET A 104 -3.78 16.01 -3.28
CA MET A 104 -3.47 17.22 -4.03
C MET A 104 -3.40 18.45 -3.11
N PRO A 105 -2.73 19.54 -3.53
CA PRO A 105 -2.83 20.84 -2.91
C PRO A 105 -4.29 21.29 -2.74
N THR A 106 -4.59 21.96 -1.62
CA THR A 106 -5.90 22.58 -1.40
C THR A 106 -6.08 23.87 -2.20
N ASP A 107 -4.99 24.53 -2.59
CA ASP A 107 -5.02 25.66 -3.51
C ASP A 107 -5.36 25.22 -4.94
N GLY A 108 -6.39 25.83 -5.53
CA GLY A 108 -6.90 25.45 -6.86
C GLY A 108 -5.89 25.63 -7.97
N LYS A 109 -5.06 26.68 -7.93
CA LYS A 109 -4.07 26.97 -8.99
C LYS A 109 -2.90 25.98 -8.91
N GLU A 110 -2.44 25.68 -7.69
CA GLU A 110 -1.39 24.67 -7.50
C GLU A 110 -1.88 23.28 -7.93
N ARG A 111 -3.15 22.95 -7.66
CA ARG A 111 -3.79 21.70 -8.08
C ARG A 111 -3.87 21.57 -9.60
N GLU A 112 -4.27 22.64 -10.30
CA GLU A 112 -4.28 22.65 -11.78
C GLU A 112 -2.87 22.44 -12.37
N ARG A 113 -1.84 23.05 -11.76
CA ARG A 113 -0.44 22.81 -12.17
C ARG A 113 -0.02 21.37 -11.95
N CYS A 114 -0.41 20.77 -10.84
CA CYS A 114 -0.13 19.36 -10.58
C CYS A 114 -0.80 18.46 -11.63
N ARG A 115 -2.09 18.68 -11.94
CA ARG A 115 -2.79 17.93 -12.99
C ARG A 115 -2.08 18.09 -14.36
N ALA A 116 -1.76 19.32 -14.74
CA ALA A 116 -1.09 19.59 -16.02
C ALA A 116 0.25 18.87 -16.15
N GLU A 117 1.04 18.76 -15.07
CA GLU A 117 2.29 18.00 -15.10
C GLU A 117 2.04 16.50 -15.20
N PHE A 118 1.03 15.93 -14.49
CA PHE A 118 0.64 14.54 -14.69
C PHE A 118 0.22 14.26 -16.12
N ASP A 119 -0.65 15.10 -16.70
CA ASP A 119 -1.15 14.95 -18.08
C ASP A 119 0.00 14.98 -19.09
N LYS A 120 0.95 15.89 -18.91
CA LYS A 120 2.18 15.97 -19.71
C LYS A 120 3.01 14.70 -19.60
N GLN A 121 3.20 14.15 -18.41
CA GLN A 121 4.00 12.95 -18.23
C GLN A 121 3.26 11.69 -18.73
N ILE A 122 1.94 11.60 -18.58
CA ILE A 122 1.12 10.53 -19.18
C ILE A 122 1.35 10.47 -20.69
N ALA A 123 1.26 11.62 -21.35
CA ALA A 123 1.52 11.73 -22.79
C ALA A 123 2.99 11.42 -23.15
N ALA A 124 3.96 11.92 -22.37
CA ALA A 124 5.38 11.69 -22.60
C ALA A 124 5.77 10.20 -22.49
N PHE A 125 5.10 9.44 -21.62
CA PHE A 125 5.28 7.98 -21.51
C PHE A 125 4.37 7.18 -22.44
N GLY A 126 3.69 7.85 -23.39
CA GLY A 126 2.89 7.23 -24.44
C GLY A 126 1.56 6.66 -23.98
N GLN A 127 1.07 7.02 -22.79
CA GLN A 127 -0.19 6.52 -22.28
C GLN A 127 -1.33 7.52 -22.52
N ARG A 128 -2.58 7.11 -22.29
CA ARG A 128 -3.79 7.90 -22.57
C ARG A 128 -4.44 8.37 -21.28
N LEU A 129 -4.62 9.68 -21.11
CA LEU A 129 -5.47 10.19 -20.03
C LEU A 129 -6.94 9.82 -20.32
N ILE A 130 -7.60 9.14 -19.39
CA ILE A 130 -9.05 8.91 -19.42
C ILE A 130 -9.74 10.09 -18.74
N GLY A 131 -9.28 10.48 -17.56
CA GLY A 131 -9.82 11.63 -16.86
C GLY A 131 -9.38 11.77 -15.41
N TRP A 132 -9.76 12.91 -14.85
CA TRP A 132 -9.63 13.24 -13.44
C TRP A 132 -11.01 13.45 -12.83
N ARG A 133 -11.21 13.00 -11.60
CA ARG A 133 -12.39 13.35 -10.82
C ARG A 133 -12.02 13.68 -9.38
N ILE A 134 -12.89 14.43 -8.72
CA ILE A 134 -12.80 14.59 -7.27
C ILE A 134 -13.28 13.29 -6.63
N LEU A 135 -12.44 12.70 -5.76
CA LEU A 135 -12.83 11.52 -5.00
C LEU A 135 -13.83 11.93 -3.91
N PRO A 136 -15.02 11.33 -3.84
CA PRO A 136 -15.99 11.62 -2.79
C PRO A 136 -15.43 11.29 -1.39
N THR A 137 -15.51 12.28 -0.50
CA THR A 137 -15.14 12.14 0.91
C THR A 137 -16.17 12.83 1.78
N ASP A 138 -16.46 12.26 2.96
CA ASP A 138 -17.37 12.86 3.92
C ASP A 138 -16.70 13.01 5.30
N PRO A 139 -15.97 14.11 5.51
CA PRO A 139 -15.30 14.38 6.77
C PRO A 139 -16.26 14.67 7.93
N ASP A 140 -17.51 15.04 7.64
CA ASP A 140 -18.51 15.32 8.67
C ASP A 140 -19.17 14.04 9.16
N LEU A 141 -19.54 13.13 8.25
CA LEU A 141 -20.06 11.82 8.59
C LEU A 141 -19.01 11.00 9.37
N ALA A 142 -17.73 11.11 8.98
CA ALA A 142 -16.64 10.45 9.66
C ALA A 142 -16.25 11.09 11.00
N ASP A 143 -16.78 12.26 11.33
CA ASP A 143 -16.46 13.01 12.54
C ASP A 143 -14.95 13.15 12.78
N ILE A 144 -14.18 13.52 11.74
CA ILE A 144 -12.73 13.68 11.88
C ILE A 144 -12.38 14.92 12.70
N GLY A 145 -11.34 14.82 13.54
CA GLY A 145 -10.90 15.89 14.43
C GLY A 145 -10.32 17.10 13.70
N HIS A 146 -10.21 18.20 14.44
CA HIS A 146 -9.75 19.48 13.89
C HIS A 146 -8.33 19.38 13.31
N ALA A 147 -7.42 18.66 13.98
CA ALA A 147 -6.04 18.53 13.50
C ALA A 147 -5.98 17.73 12.18
N ALA A 148 -6.78 16.67 12.04
CA ALA A 148 -6.88 15.91 10.79
C ALA A 148 -7.45 16.76 9.65
N ARG A 149 -8.51 17.58 9.93
CA ARG A 149 -9.10 18.52 8.96
C ARG A 149 -8.11 19.59 8.51
N ALA A 150 -7.37 20.18 9.45
CA ALA A 150 -6.42 21.26 9.14
C ALA A 150 -5.27 20.80 8.22
N ALA A 151 -4.90 19.52 8.30
CA ALA A 151 -3.85 18.92 7.47
C ALA A 151 -4.40 18.15 6.25
N MET A 152 -5.72 18.15 6.04
CA MET A 152 -6.39 17.35 5.01
C MET A 152 -6.03 17.85 3.60
N PRO A 153 -5.52 16.98 2.71
CA PRO A 153 -5.30 17.32 1.31
C PRO A 153 -6.64 17.36 0.54
N HIS A 154 -6.59 17.82 -0.68
CA HIS A 154 -7.68 17.61 -1.64
C HIS A 154 -7.53 16.23 -2.29
N PHE A 155 -8.62 15.47 -2.39
CA PHE A 155 -8.60 14.09 -2.89
C PHE A 155 -9.06 14.03 -4.34
N GLU A 156 -8.22 13.47 -5.19
CA GLU A 156 -8.57 13.23 -6.60
C GLU A 156 -8.28 11.81 -7.02
N GLN A 157 -8.99 11.38 -8.05
CA GLN A 157 -8.77 10.09 -8.68
C GLN A 157 -8.41 10.30 -10.15
N LEU A 158 -7.29 9.68 -10.55
CA LEU A 158 -6.72 9.71 -11.89
C LEU A 158 -6.98 8.40 -12.60
N PHE A 159 -7.46 8.44 -13.83
CA PHE A 159 -7.67 7.30 -14.70
C PHE A 159 -6.78 7.40 -15.93
N ILE A 160 -5.98 6.37 -16.20
CA ILE A 160 -5.04 6.28 -17.32
C ILE A 160 -5.36 5.02 -18.13
N GLY A 161 -5.55 5.15 -19.44
CA GLY A 161 -5.67 4.03 -20.35
C GLY A 161 -4.30 3.61 -20.88
N ALA A 162 -4.07 2.31 -21.01
CA ALA A 162 -2.90 1.78 -21.69
C ALA A 162 -2.89 2.16 -23.16
N ALA A 163 -1.70 2.39 -23.71
CA ALA A 163 -1.52 2.46 -25.16
C ALA A 163 -1.74 1.08 -25.79
N ASP A 164 -2.04 1.05 -27.10
CA ASP A 164 -2.43 -0.19 -27.77
C ASP A 164 -1.30 -1.24 -27.82
N ASP A 165 -0.06 -0.81 -27.72
CA ASP A 165 1.15 -1.64 -27.68
C ASP A 165 1.66 -1.95 -26.25
N THR A 166 0.94 -1.51 -25.21
CA THR A 166 1.38 -1.61 -23.81
C THR A 166 0.39 -2.45 -23.02
N SER A 167 0.84 -3.47 -22.29
CA SER A 167 -0.02 -4.34 -21.49
C SER A 167 0.73 -4.99 -20.34
N GLY A 168 -0.03 -5.54 -19.37
CA GLY A 168 0.52 -6.31 -18.25
C GLY A 168 1.56 -5.54 -17.44
N ASP A 169 2.70 -6.18 -17.19
CA ASP A 169 3.77 -5.60 -16.36
C ASP A 169 4.46 -4.39 -17.04
N ASP A 170 4.41 -4.29 -18.39
CA ASP A 170 4.92 -3.11 -19.08
C ASP A 170 4.04 -1.89 -18.80
N PHE A 171 2.72 -2.08 -18.74
CA PHE A 171 1.81 -1.00 -18.36
C PHE A 171 1.99 -0.58 -16.89
N GLU A 172 2.11 -1.54 -15.97
CA GLU A 172 2.42 -1.24 -14.55
C GLU A 172 3.72 -0.44 -14.44
N ARG A 173 4.75 -0.79 -15.20
CA ARG A 173 6.02 -0.08 -15.25
C ARG A 173 5.88 1.35 -15.77
N LYS A 174 5.00 1.57 -16.76
CA LYS A 174 4.68 2.93 -17.24
C LYS A 174 3.94 3.75 -16.19
N LEU A 175 2.97 3.16 -15.47
CA LEU A 175 2.27 3.81 -14.36
C LEU A 175 3.26 4.19 -13.23
N TYR A 176 4.19 3.31 -12.90
CA TYR A 176 5.25 3.58 -11.93
C TYR A 176 6.14 4.76 -12.36
N LEU A 177 6.61 4.78 -13.63
CA LEU A 177 7.40 5.87 -14.17
C LEU A 177 6.64 7.21 -14.12
N ILE A 178 5.39 7.22 -14.58
CA ILE A 178 4.52 8.40 -14.54
C ILE A 178 4.42 8.92 -13.10
N ARG A 179 4.06 8.06 -12.17
CA ARG A 179 3.88 8.43 -10.76
C ARG A 179 5.16 8.98 -10.15
N LYS A 180 6.24 8.20 -10.22
CA LYS A 180 7.51 8.52 -9.53
C LYS A 180 8.14 9.78 -10.11
N HIS A 181 8.24 9.87 -11.43
CA HIS A 181 8.84 11.02 -12.12
C HIS A 181 8.04 12.30 -11.89
N THR A 182 6.71 12.26 -12.06
CA THR A 182 5.86 13.43 -11.82
C THR A 182 5.95 13.90 -10.36
N THR A 183 5.95 12.95 -9.40
CA THR A 183 6.10 13.29 -7.99
C THR A 183 7.45 13.97 -7.72
N HIS A 184 8.55 13.50 -8.32
CA HIS A 184 9.86 14.13 -8.17
C HIS A 184 9.88 15.56 -8.72
N ILE A 185 9.31 15.79 -9.91
CA ILE A 185 9.21 17.13 -10.52
C ILE A 185 8.43 18.06 -9.59
N LEU A 186 7.23 17.67 -9.19
CA LEU A 186 6.32 18.54 -8.46
C LEU A 186 6.77 18.78 -6.99
N ARG A 187 7.29 17.77 -6.32
CA ARG A 187 7.84 17.94 -4.96
C ARG A 187 9.16 18.71 -4.95
N GLY A 188 9.91 18.69 -6.06
CA GLY A 188 11.11 19.49 -6.27
C GLY A 188 10.83 20.95 -6.65
N ASP A 189 9.62 21.29 -7.08
CA ASP A 189 9.25 22.65 -7.49
C ASP A 189 8.99 23.56 -6.28
N GLU A 190 9.97 24.41 -5.94
CA GLU A 190 9.88 25.35 -4.83
C GLU A 190 8.81 26.43 -4.99
N SER A 191 8.32 26.65 -6.20
CA SER A 191 7.24 27.60 -6.48
C SER A 191 5.86 27.08 -6.08
N LEU A 192 5.73 25.76 -5.78
CA LEU A 192 4.53 25.16 -5.20
C LEU A 192 4.61 25.21 -3.67
N THR A 193 3.82 26.05 -3.05
CA THR A 193 3.85 26.28 -1.60
C THR A 193 3.31 25.09 -0.82
N GLN A 194 2.35 24.37 -1.41
CA GLN A 194 1.69 23.17 -0.84
C GLN A 194 2.22 21.85 -1.42
N ARG A 195 3.41 21.84 -2.06
CA ARG A 195 3.99 20.64 -2.67
C ARG A 195 4.08 19.42 -1.74
N LYS A 196 4.15 19.63 -0.42
CA LYS A 196 4.19 18.56 0.58
C LYS A 196 2.85 17.82 0.74
N LEU A 197 1.74 18.43 0.33
CA LEU A 197 0.43 17.77 0.31
C LEU A 197 0.29 16.80 -0.87
N LEU A 198 1.11 16.98 -1.93
CA LEU A 198 1.08 16.08 -3.08
C LEU A 198 1.61 14.70 -2.69
N TYR A 199 0.75 13.70 -2.80
CA TYR A 199 1.12 12.29 -2.60
C TYR A 199 0.23 11.37 -3.42
N VAL A 200 0.81 10.39 -4.09
CA VAL A 200 0.06 9.37 -4.84
C VAL A 200 -0.04 8.12 -3.97
N CYS A 201 -1.23 7.85 -3.45
CA CYS A 201 -1.48 6.68 -2.60
C CYS A 201 -1.26 5.38 -3.38
N SER A 202 -1.82 5.32 -4.57
CA SER A 202 -1.64 4.24 -5.55
C SER A 202 -1.82 4.80 -6.96
N LEU A 203 -1.19 4.17 -7.92
CA LEU A 203 -1.46 4.32 -9.36
C LEU A 203 -1.10 2.99 -10.02
N SER A 204 -2.10 2.14 -10.24
CA SER A 204 -1.91 0.74 -10.65
C SER A 204 -3.08 0.25 -11.50
N SER A 205 -2.84 -0.75 -12.33
CA SER A 205 -3.88 -1.51 -13.04
C SER A 205 -4.43 -2.68 -12.21
N LYS A 206 -3.88 -2.90 -11.00
CA LYS A 206 -4.18 -4.08 -10.17
C LYS A 206 -4.81 -3.71 -8.82
N VAL A 207 -4.34 -2.65 -8.15
CA VAL A 207 -4.73 -2.30 -6.78
C VAL A 207 -5.10 -0.83 -6.62
N ILE A 208 -5.89 -0.54 -5.58
CA ILE A 208 -6.23 0.82 -5.17
C ILE A 208 -6.14 0.93 -3.63
N ILE A 209 -5.76 2.12 -3.13
CA ILE A 209 -5.52 2.35 -1.71
C ILE A 209 -6.31 3.57 -1.23
N PHE A 210 -7.16 3.35 -0.23
CA PHE A 210 -7.82 4.39 0.54
C PHE A 210 -7.18 4.48 1.92
N LYS A 211 -6.71 5.65 2.31
CA LYS A 211 -6.03 5.86 3.60
C LYS A 211 -6.06 7.32 4.04
N GLY A 212 -5.78 7.54 5.32
CA GLY A 212 -5.68 8.90 5.85
C GLY A 212 -5.40 8.97 7.34
N MET A 213 -5.36 10.19 7.89
CA MET A 213 -5.31 10.46 9.33
C MET A 213 -6.67 10.15 9.98
N LEU A 214 -7.02 8.89 9.97
CA LEU A 214 -8.32 8.36 10.37
C LEU A 214 -8.12 7.30 11.46
N THR A 215 -9.15 7.07 12.25
CA THR A 215 -9.30 5.84 13.01
C THR A 215 -9.92 4.76 12.12
N PRO A 216 -9.81 3.46 12.47
CA PRO A 216 -10.47 2.39 11.72
C PRO A 216 -11.97 2.63 11.47
N ASN A 217 -12.69 3.12 12.48
CA ASN A 217 -14.14 3.37 12.41
C ASN A 217 -14.49 4.60 11.52
N GLN A 218 -13.53 5.47 11.23
CA GLN A 218 -13.73 6.63 10.37
C GLN A 218 -13.50 6.34 8.89
N LEU A 219 -12.78 5.25 8.54
CA LEU A 219 -12.32 4.99 7.18
C LEU A 219 -13.48 4.86 6.18
N PHE A 220 -14.46 4.03 6.48
CA PHE A 220 -15.61 3.78 5.60
C PHE A 220 -16.61 4.94 5.56
N PRO A 221 -16.95 5.58 6.69
CA PRO A 221 -17.72 6.83 6.65
C PRO A 221 -17.03 7.96 5.87
N PHE A 222 -15.68 8.04 5.93
CA PHE A 222 -14.92 9.07 5.21
C PHE A 222 -14.87 8.84 3.70
N PHE A 223 -14.77 7.57 3.25
CA PHE A 223 -14.76 7.18 1.85
C PHE A 223 -16.02 6.40 1.49
N PRO A 224 -17.15 7.07 1.19
CA PRO A 224 -18.46 6.42 1.05
C PRO A 224 -18.52 5.38 -0.08
N GLU A 225 -17.63 5.46 -1.09
CA GLU A 225 -17.55 4.47 -2.17
C GLU A 225 -17.15 3.07 -1.69
N LEU A 226 -16.48 2.95 -0.55
CA LEU A 226 -16.17 1.65 0.05
C LEU A 226 -17.42 0.87 0.50
N ASN A 227 -18.55 1.58 0.72
CA ASN A 227 -19.82 0.98 1.10
C ASN A 227 -20.72 0.61 -0.09
N ASP A 228 -20.30 0.89 -1.33
CA ASP A 228 -21.10 0.56 -2.52
C ASP A 228 -21.01 -0.95 -2.81
N GLU A 229 -22.17 -1.61 -2.98
CA GLU A 229 -22.22 -3.05 -3.30
C GLU A 229 -21.52 -3.40 -4.63
N ALA A 230 -21.32 -2.43 -5.51
CA ALA A 230 -20.55 -2.61 -6.74
C ALA A 230 -19.03 -2.58 -6.50
N TYR A 231 -18.59 -2.18 -5.30
CA TYR A 231 -17.20 -2.28 -4.89
C TYR A 231 -16.86 -3.72 -4.53
N GLU A 232 -16.43 -4.49 -5.50
CA GLU A 232 -16.08 -5.91 -5.38
C GLU A 232 -14.56 -6.09 -5.46
N SER A 233 -14.00 -6.88 -4.54
CA SER A 233 -12.58 -7.23 -4.51
C SER A 233 -12.38 -8.69 -4.10
N HIS A 234 -11.34 -9.33 -4.61
CA HIS A 234 -10.95 -10.68 -4.20
C HIS A 234 -9.93 -10.68 -3.06
N LEU A 235 -9.36 -9.54 -2.72
CA LEU A 235 -8.45 -9.37 -1.59
C LEU A 235 -8.61 -7.98 -0.97
N ALA A 236 -8.32 -7.89 0.33
CA ALA A 236 -8.19 -6.63 1.03
C ALA A 236 -7.10 -6.74 2.10
N MET A 237 -6.25 -5.71 2.20
CA MET A 237 -5.24 -5.55 3.25
C MET A 237 -5.52 -4.26 4.00
N VAL A 238 -5.61 -4.33 5.33
CA VAL A 238 -5.96 -3.21 6.20
C VAL A 238 -4.87 -2.93 7.21
N HIS A 239 -4.84 -1.68 7.65
CA HIS A 239 -3.93 -1.23 8.69
C HIS A 239 -4.59 -0.19 9.58
N SER A 240 -4.37 -0.29 10.91
CA SER A 240 -4.99 0.57 11.92
C SER A 240 -4.00 1.42 12.70
N ARG A 241 -2.82 1.70 12.15
CA ARG A 241 -1.78 2.49 12.81
C ARG A 241 -0.79 3.07 11.80
N PHE A 242 0.00 4.09 12.21
CA PHE A 242 1.15 4.57 11.43
C PHE A 242 2.49 4.22 12.13
N SER A 243 3.62 4.54 11.48
CA SER A 243 4.96 4.33 12.05
C SER A 243 5.19 5.20 13.29
N THR A 244 5.64 4.60 14.39
CA THR A 244 5.83 5.26 15.70
C THR A 244 6.94 6.31 15.73
N ASN A 245 7.83 6.34 14.73
CA ASN A 245 9.02 7.20 14.68
C ASN A 245 8.82 8.50 13.91
N THR A 246 7.58 8.79 13.45
CA THR A 246 7.26 10.00 12.70
C THR A 246 5.97 10.62 13.20
N PHE A 247 5.79 11.94 12.98
CA PHE A 247 4.50 12.57 13.25
C PHE A 247 3.43 12.04 12.29
N PRO A 248 2.18 11.84 12.76
CA PRO A 248 1.06 11.47 11.92
C PRO A 248 0.87 12.44 10.76
N SER A 249 0.61 11.90 9.58
CA SER A 249 0.20 12.68 8.41
C SER A 249 -0.61 11.82 7.45
N TRP A 250 -1.40 12.45 6.58
CA TRP A 250 -2.28 11.76 5.65
C TRP A 250 -1.54 10.78 4.74
N ASP A 251 -0.36 11.15 4.25
CA ASP A 251 0.47 10.34 3.35
C ASP A 251 1.15 9.15 4.04
N ARG A 252 1.47 9.30 5.34
CA ARG A 252 2.16 8.25 6.12
C ARG A 252 1.25 7.16 6.65
N ALA A 253 -0.07 7.33 6.59
CA ALA A 253 -1.00 6.25 6.89
C ALA A 253 -0.72 5.04 5.99
N GLN A 254 -0.92 3.83 6.53
CA GLN A 254 -0.75 2.59 5.78
C GLN A 254 -2.14 2.02 5.41
N PRO A 255 -2.23 1.14 4.39
CA PRO A 255 -1.16 0.48 3.63
C PRO A 255 -0.31 1.41 2.77
N ASN A 256 0.94 0.98 2.50
CA ASN A 256 1.75 1.46 1.40
C ASN A 256 1.29 0.79 0.09
N ARG A 257 2.03 0.96 -1.05
CA ARG A 257 1.55 0.48 -2.37
C ARG A 257 1.55 -1.02 -2.52
N PHE A 258 2.52 -1.70 -1.89
CA PHE A 258 2.70 -3.15 -1.98
C PHE A 258 2.72 -3.82 -0.61
N MET A 259 2.84 -3.07 0.47
CA MET A 259 3.01 -3.66 1.78
C MET A 259 2.32 -2.88 2.90
N SER A 260 2.12 -3.58 4.00
CA SER A 260 1.69 -3.02 5.28
C SER A 260 2.52 -3.64 6.40
N HIS A 261 2.90 -2.84 7.38
CA HIS A 261 3.93 -3.22 8.31
C HIS A 261 3.55 -2.82 9.74
N ASN A 262 3.78 -3.75 10.66
CA ASN A 262 3.68 -3.50 12.10
C ASN A 262 5.04 -3.80 12.75
N GLY A 263 5.80 -2.76 13.04
CA GLY A 263 7.14 -2.88 13.63
C GLY A 263 8.04 -1.70 13.33
N GLU A 264 9.34 -1.95 13.31
CA GLU A 264 10.38 -0.97 13.01
C GLU A 264 11.51 -1.62 12.20
N ILE A 265 11.98 -0.93 11.18
CA ILE A 265 13.17 -1.32 10.42
C ILE A 265 14.38 -0.61 11.03
N ASN A 266 15.10 -1.28 11.91
CA ASN A 266 16.22 -0.71 12.66
C ASN A 266 17.43 -0.41 11.79
N THR A 267 17.59 -1.09 10.66
CA THR A 267 18.70 -0.91 9.71
C THR A 267 18.46 0.18 8.67
N LEU A 268 17.36 0.92 8.76
CA LEU A 268 16.88 1.87 7.75
C LEU A 268 17.98 2.80 7.21
N LEU A 269 18.77 3.43 8.08
CA LEU A 269 19.79 4.39 7.66
C LEU A 269 20.85 3.74 6.76
N GLY A 270 21.29 2.52 7.10
CA GLY A 270 22.21 1.75 6.28
C GLY A 270 21.58 1.36 4.94
N ASN A 271 20.35 0.84 4.95
CA ASN A 271 19.65 0.44 3.74
C ASN A 271 19.43 1.61 2.76
N VAL A 272 19.03 2.79 3.28
CA VAL A 272 18.88 4.02 2.49
C VAL A 272 20.21 4.44 1.87
N ASN A 273 21.29 4.45 2.66
CA ASN A 273 22.63 4.84 2.17
C ASN A 273 23.15 3.88 1.09
N PHE A 274 22.96 2.58 1.27
CA PHE A 274 23.36 1.59 0.26
C PHE A 274 22.50 1.69 -1.02
N MET A 275 21.20 1.94 -0.90
CA MET A 275 20.36 2.17 -2.07
C MET A 275 20.82 3.41 -2.86
N ASN A 276 21.11 4.52 -2.19
CA ASN A 276 21.63 5.73 -2.83
C ASN A 276 23.00 5.49 -3.50
N ALA A 277 23.90 4.76 -2.83
CA ALA A 277 25.20 4.43 -3.40
C ALA A 277 25.11 3.56 -4.67
N ARG A 278 24.15 2.63 -4.72
CA ARG A 278 23.94 1.77 -5.89
C ARG A 278 23.41 2.51 -7.10
N GLN A 279 22.68 3.60 -6.95
CA GLN A 279 22.06 4.32 -8.07
C GLN A 279 23.08 4.68 -9.17
N GLY A 280 24.32 5.01 -8.81
CA GLY A 280 25.37 5.32 -9.76
C GLY A 280 25.80 4.16 -10.68
N SER A 281 25.51 2.92 -10.29
CA SER A 281 25.89 1.71 -11.04
C SER A 281 24.68 0.91 -11.54
N MET A 282 23.46 1.32 -11.22
CA MET A 282 22.25 0.62 -11.63
C MET A 282 22.07 0.68 -13.14
N GLN A 283 21.72 -0.46 -13.72
CA GLN A 283 21.33 -0.61 -15.12
C GLN A 283 20.11 -1.52 -15.21
N SER A 284 19.22 -1.24 -16.14
CA SER A 284 18.02 -2.03 -16.38
C SER A 284 17.64 -1.97 -17.85
N SER A 285 17.52 -3.13 -18.48
CA SER A 285 17.00 -3.23 -19.85
C SER A 285 15.50 -2.90 -19.95
N LEU A 286 14.76 -3.03 -18.83
CA LEU A 286 13.33 -2.77 -18.76
C LEU A 286 13.01 -1.28 -18.68
N PHE A 287 13.90 -0.49 -18.11
CA PHE A 287 13.75 0.97 -18.00
C PHE A 287 14.58 1.73 -19.02
N GLY A 288 15.70 1.14 -19.51
CA GLY A 288 16.61 1.82 -20.43
C GLY A 288 17.06 3.18 -19.87
N GLU A 289 16.97 4.21 -20.70
CA GLU A 289 17.33 5.59 -20.33
C GLU A 289 16.38 6.21 -19.29
N GLU A 290 15.16 5.68 -19.17
CA GLU A 290 14.14 6.16 -18.22
C GLU A 290 14.51 5.85 -16.74
N LEU A 291 15.46 4.94 -16.51
CA LEU A 291 15.89 4.55 -15.16
C LEU A 291 16.29 5.77 -14.30
N SER A 292 16.98 6.73 -14.90
CA SER A 292 17.43 7.94 -14.20
C SER A 292 16.30 8.81 -13.67
N LYS A 293 15.11 8.75 -14.27
CA LYS A 293 13.90 9.48 -13.83
C LYS A 293 13.30 8.94 -12.53
N LEU A 294 13.69 7.73 -12.13
CA LEU A 294 13.23 7.10 -10.90
C LEU A 294 14.06 7.49 -9.68
N PHE A 295 15.22 8.09 -9.87
CA PHE A 295 16.13 8.44 -8.76
C PHE A 295 15.75 9.77 -8.08
N PRO A 296 15.83 9.83 -6.74
CA PRO A 296 16.19 8.75 -5.83
C PRO A 296 15.05 7.72 -5.67
N ILE A 297 15.41 6.43 -5.53
CA ILE A 297 14.44 5.37 -5.22
C ILE A 297 13.87 5.57 -3.81
N VAL A 298 14.74 5.72 -2.83
CA VAL A 298 14.42 6.03 -1.43
C VAL A 298 14.29 7.53 -1.22
N GLU A 299 13.39 7.94 -0.34
CA GLU A 299 13.08 9.34 -0.08
C GLU A 299 13.48 9.73 1.35
N PRO A 300 14.24 10.82 1.56
CA PRO A 300 14.76 11.19 2.89
C PRO A 300 13.66 11.44 3.92
N ASP A 301 12.53 12.00 3.50
CA ASP A 301 11.42 12.38 4.39
C ASP A 301 10.37 11.25 4.54
N CYS A 302 10.64 10.06 3.99
CA CYS A 302 9.74 8.93 4.05
C CYS A 302 9.94 8.13 5.35
N SER A 303 8.87 7.43 5.80
CA SER A 303 8.98 6.49 6.91
C SER A 303 9.85 5.27 6.53
N ASP A 304 10.21 4.46 7.53
CA ASP A 304 10.91 3.19 7.33
C ASP A 304 10.14 2.26 6.38
N SER A 305 8.85 2.06 6.65
CA SER A 305 7.96 1.26 5.82
C SER A 305 7.74 1.85 4.43
N GLY A 306 7.67 3.17 4.31
CA GLY A 306 7.54 3.83 3.01
C GLY A 306 8.80 3.69 2.15
N ASN A 307 10.01 3.74 2.74
CA ASN A 307 11.24 3.47 2.02
C ASN A 307 11.41 1.99 1.67
N PHE A 308 10.98 1.08 2.56
CA PHE A 308 10.90 -0.34 2.24
C PHE A 308 9.98 -0.58 1.02
N ASP A 309 8.78 0.00 1.03
CA ASP A 309 7.81 -0.10 -0.05
C ASP A 309 8.35 0.46 -1.38
N ASN A 310 9.06 1.59 -1.35
CA ASN A 310 9.70 2.17 -2.54
C ASN A 310 10.74 1.23 -3.15
N VAL A 311 11.53 0.53 -2.32
CA VAL A 311 12.51 -0.45 -2.81
C VAL A 311 11.83 -1.72 -3.31
N LEU A 312 10.82 -2.22 -2.59
CA LEU A 312 10.03 -3.37 -3.03
C LEU A 312 9.38 -3.10 -4.39
N GLU A 313 8.71 -1.96 -4.56
CA GLU A 313 8.13 -1.53 -5.82
C GLU A 313 9.18 -1.49 -6.95
N PHE A 314 10.34 -0.89 -6.69
CA PHE A 314 11.42 -0.83 -7.68
C PHE A 314 11.90 -2.22 -8.11
N LEU A 315 12.06 -3.16 -7.18
CA LEU A 315 12.44 -4.54 -7.47
C LEU A 315 11.40 -5.26 -8.33
N LEU A 316 10.11 -5.08 -8.02
CA LEU A 316 9.01 -5.65 -8.80
C LEU A 316 8.97 -5.09 -10.22
N MET A 317 9.06 -3.76 -10.35
CA MET A 317 9.07 -3.09 -11.65
C MET A 317 10.35 -3.38 -12.45
N SER A 318 11.41 -3.83 -11.79
CA SER A 318 12.65 -4.36 -12.40
C SER A 318 12.53 -5.84 -12.80
N GLY A 319 11.36 -6.44 -12.71
CA GLY A 319 11.06 -7.79 -13.19
C GLY A 319 11.25 -8.91 -12.15
N ARG A 320 11.47 -8.59 -10.87
CA ARG A 320 11.50 -9.59 -9.80
C ARG A 320 10.10 -10.00 -9.40
N LYS A 321 9.93 -11.26 -9.01
CA LYS A 321 8.66 -11.74 -8.44
C LYS A 321 8.49 -11.22 -7.02
N LEU A 322 7.25 -11.03 -6.58
CA LEU A 322 6.93 -10.49 -5.27
C LEU A 322 7.59 -11.29 -4.12
N GLN A 323 7.44 -12.61 -4.14
CA GLN A 323 8.01 -13.49 -3.11
C GLN A 323 9.54 -13.44 -3.09
N GLU A 324 10.17 -13.41 -4.26
CA GLU A 324 11.63 -13.28 -4.40
C GLU A 324 12.12 -11.94 -3.82
N ALA A 325 11.48 -10.83 -4.21
CA ALA A 325 11.86 -9.50 -3.74
C ALA A 325 11.71 -9.35 -2.22
N VAL A 326 10.60 -9.86 -1.65
CA VAL A 326 10.38 -9.84 -0.20
C VAL A 326 11.43 -10.65 0.55
N LEU A 327 11.74 -11.89 0.11
CA LEU A 327 12.75 -12.73 0.75
C LEU A 327 14.18 -12.21 0.53
N MET A 328 14.43 -11.48 -0.56
CA MET A 328 15.70 -10.79 -0.79
C MET A 328 15.89 -9.64 0.19
N MET A 329 14.83 -8.87 0.48
CA MET A 329 14.86 -7.74 1.41
C MET A 329 14.88 -8.21 2.88
N ILE A 330 14.16 -9.28 3.19
CA ILE A 330 14.04 -9.85 4.55
C ILE A 330 14.49 -11.31 4.53
N PRO A 331 15.80 -11.58 4.41
CA PRO A 331 16.30 -12.95 4.46
C PRO A 331 16.21 -13.50 5.89
N GLU A 332 15.81 -14.78 6.01
CA GLU A 332 15.96 -15.48 7.29
C GLU A 332 17.43 -15.52 7.76
N ALA A 333 17.66 -15.81 9.03
CA ALA A 333 19.01 -16.05 9.57
C ALA A 333 19.53 -17.42 9.07
N TRP A 334 20.14 -17.43 7.89
CA TRP A 334 20.44 -18.64 7.11
C TRP A 334 21.83 -19.23 7.32
N GLN A 335 22.84 -18.39 7.64
CA GLN A 335 24.26 -18.79 7.58
C GLN A 335 24.60 -20.00 8.47
N GLN A 336 24.01 -20.11 9.64
CA GLN A 336 24.25 -21.21 10.57
C GLN A 336 22.99 -22.08 10.82
N HIS A 337 22.01 -22.02 9.92
CA HIS A 337 20.75 -22.73 10.09
C HIS A 337 20.95 -24.23 9.77
N ALA A 338 20.88 -25.06 10.81
CA ALA A 338 21.21 -26.50 10.69
C ALA A 338 20.21 -27.31 9.85
N THR A 339 18.95 -26.90 9.79
CA THR A 339 17.86 -27.66 9.13
C THR A 339 17.33 -27.02 7.85
N MET A 340 17.90 -25.87 7.43
CA MET A 340 17.50 -25.22 6.18
C MET A 340 18.02 -26.03 4.98
N SER A 341 17.20 -26.20 3.95
CA SER A 341 17.61 -26.87 2.72
C SER A 341 18.75 -26.12 2.00
N GLU A 342 19.60 -26.83 1.31
CA GLU A 342 20.73 -26.26 0.58
C GLU A 342 20.25 -25.28 -0.52
N ASP A 343 19.16 -25.58 -1.22
CA ASP A 343 18.57 -24.67 -2.22
C ASP A 343 18.15 -23.33 -1.61
N LYS A 344 17.55 -23.35 -0.42
CA LYS A 344 17.14 -22.14 0.29
C LYS A 344 18.36 -21.35 0.80
N LYS A 345 19.39 -22.01 1.27
CA LYS A 345 20.65 -21.37 1.64
C LYS A 345 21.32 -20.72 0.43
N ALA A 346 21.42 -21.42 -0.70
CA ALA A 346 21.99 -20.89 -1.94
C ALA A 346 21.20 -19.67 -2.44
N PHE A 347 19.85 -19.69 -2.31
CA PHE A 347 19.03 -18.53 -2.61
C PHE A 347 19.42 -17.31 -1.77
N TYR A 348 19.50 -17.45 -0.45
CA TYR A 348 19.87 -16.35 0.43
C TYR A 348 21.33 -15.91 0.24
N GLU A 349 22.25 -16.82 0.02
CA GLU A 349 23.65 -16.51 -0.26
C GLU A 349 23.80 -15.65 -1.52
N TYR A 350 23.14 -16.05 -2.62
CA TYR A 350 23.10 -15.29 -3.86
C TYR A 350 22.53 -13.87 -3.64
N HIS A 351 21.35 -13.76 -3.00
CA HIS A 351 20.69 -12.47 -2.79
C HIS A 351 21.41 -11.57 -1.80
N SER A 352 22.15 -12.12 -0.83
CA SER A 352 22.94 -11.34 0.12
C SER A 352 24.10 -10.59 -0.53
N SER A 353 24.55 -11.02 -1.71
CA SER A 353 25.54 -10.28 -2.51
C SER A 353 24.95 -9.08 -3.26
N LEU A 354 23.62 -9.02 -3.40
CA LEU A 354 22.89 -8.00 -4.15
C LEU A 354 22.27 -6.93 -3.27
N MET A 355 21.84 -7.29 -2.04
CA MET A 355 21.15 -6.38 -1.14
C MET A 355 21.42 -6.71 0.32
N GLU A 356 21.57 -5.67 1.13
CA GLU A 356 21.63 -5.75 2.58
C GLU A 356 20.25 -6.07 3.16
N PRO A 357 20.19 -6.89 4.24
CA PRO A 357 18.92 -7.15 4.92
C PRO A 357 18.25 -5.87 5.44
N TRP A 358 16.95 -5.78 5.27
CA TRP A 358 16.10 -4.83 5.96
C TRP A 358 15.65 -5.51 7.26
N ASP A 359 16.23 -5.12 8.38
CA ASP A 359 16.11 -5.85 9.64
C ASP A 359 15.53 -4.99 10.75
N GLY A 360 14.73 -5.61 11.60
CA GLY A 360 14.04 -5.04 12.74
C GLY A 360 12.83 -5.88 13.13
N PRO A 361 12.26 -5.73 14.32
CA PRO A 361 11.12 -6.50 14.77
C PRO A 361 9.87 -6.08 13.98
N ALA A 362 9.45 -6.90 13.03
CA ALA A 362 8.36 -6.58 12.11
C ALA A 362 7.48 -7.78 11.74
N SER A 363 6.20 -7.52 11.54
CA SER A 363 5.29 -8.36 10.79
C SER A 363 4.85 -7.59 9.56
N ILE A 364 5.04 -8.15 8.38
CA ILE A 364 4.83 -7.47 7.10
C ILE A 364 3.86 -8.29 6.28
N ALA A 365 2.72 -7.68 5.92
CA ALA A 365 1.82 -8.16 4.89
C ALA A 365 2.16 -7.48 3.57
N PHE A 366 2.02 -8.18 2.45
CA PHE A 366 2.38 -7.67 1.14
C PHE A 366 1.47 -8.23 0.04
N THR A 367 1.28 -7.46 -1.02
CA THR A 367 0.49 -7.88 -2.20
C THR A 367 0.93 -7.12 -3.44
N ASP A 368 0.78 -7.76 -4.61
CA ASP A 368 0.89 -7.12 -5.93
C ASP A 368 -0.48 -7.07 -6.65
N GLY A 369 -1.57 -7.36 -5.93
CA GLY A 369 -2.92 -7.48 -6.47
C GLY A 369 -3.25 -8.87 -7.04
N THR A 370 -2.27 -9.74 -7.21
CA THR A 370 -2.43 -11.14 -7.65
C THR A 370 -2.11 -12.11 -6.51
N TYR A 371 -0.97 -11.88 -5.86
CA TYR A 371 -0.56 -12.62 -4.68
C TYR A 371 -0.73 -11.73 -3.45
N ILE A 372 -1.14 -12.33 -2.35
CA ILE A 372 -1.13 -11.71 -1.03
C ILE A 372 -0.47 -12.66 -0.04
N GLY A 373 0.31 -12.13 0.87
CA GLY A 373 1.04 -12.94 1.83
C GLY A 373 1.56 -12.13 3.01
N ALA A 374 2.23 -12.83 3.90
CA ALA A 374 2.93 -12.22 5.02
C ALA A 374 4.30 -12.86 5.22
N VAL A 375 5.21 -12.07 5.76
CA VAL A 375 6.54 -12.52 6.16
C VAL A 375 6.83 -12.02 7.57
N LEU A 376 7.46 -12.86 8.35
CA LEU A 376 8.04 -12.47 9.64
C LEU A 376 9.34 -11.71 9.41
N ASP A 377 9.77 -10.95 10.40
CA ASP A 377 11.13 -10.40 10.40
C ASP A 377 12.19 -11.51 10.39
N ARG A 378 13.44 -11.13 10.12
CA ARG A 378 14.58 -12.05 9.98
C ARG A 378 14.72 -13.07 11.11
N ASN A 379 14.38 -12.70 12.33
CA ASN A 379 14.48 -13.53 13.53
C ASN A 379 13.14 -14.07 14.03
N GLY A 380 12.05 -13.76 13.35
CA GLY A 380 10.70 -14.18 13.72
C GLY A 380 10.24 -13.62 15.08
N LEU A 381 10.61 -12.38 15.40
CA LEU A 381 10.33 -11.76 16.70
C LEU A 381 8.84 -11.41 16.85
N ARG A 382 8.17 -11.01 15.77
CA ARG A 382 6.74 -10.73 15.78
C ARG A 382 5.98 -11.91 15.18
N PRO A 383 5.13 -12.60 15.96
CA PRO A 383 4.32 -13.69 15.43
C PRO A 383 3.17 -13.18 14.56
N SER A 384 2.77 -13.98 13.59
CA SER A 384 1.55 -13.80 12.82
C SER A 384 0.75 -15.10 12.80
N ARG A 385 -0.58 -14.99 12.76
CA ARG A 385 -1.49 -16.12 12.62
C ARG A 385 -2.32 -15.95 11.36
N TYR A 386 -2.66 -17.05 10.73
CA TYR A 386 -3.60 -17.04 9.61
C TYR A 386 -4.58 -18.20 9.76
N TYR A 387 -5.74 -18.03 9.15
CA TYR A 387 -6.79 -19.03 9.08
C TYR A 387 -7.20 -19.25 7.63
N ILE A 388 -7.45 -20.49 7.27
CA ILE A 388 -8.09 -20.86 6.02
C ILE A 388 -9.49 -21.37 6.38
N THR A 389 -10.50 -20.73 5.82
CA THR A 389 -11.90 -21.06 6.10
C THR A 389 -12.43 -22.12 5.13
N ASN A 390 -13.56 -22.75 5.48
CA ASN A 390 -14.18 -23.77 4.63
C ASN A 390 -14.80 -23.19 3.32
N ASP A 391 -14.95 -21.89 3.25
CA ASP A 391 -15.44 -21.13 2.09
C ASP A 391 -14.30 -20.48 1.30
N ASP A 392 -13.11 -21.09 1.32
CA ASP A 392 -11.92 -20.71 0.54
C ASP A 392 -11.40 -19.28 0.82
N LYS A 393 -11.57 -18.75 2.03
CA LYS A 393 -10.94 -17.49 2.43
C LYS A 393 -9.66 -17.74 3.23
N CYS A 394 -8.66 -16.87 3.03
CA CYS A 394 -7.50 -16.77 3.90
C CYS A 394 -7.56 -15.44 4.67
N ILE A 395 -7.42 -15.52 5.99
CA ILE A 395 -7.49 -14.37 6.92
C ILE A 395 -6.20 -14.37 7.75
N MET A 396 -5.53 -13.23 7.81
CA MET A 396 -4.36 -13.01 8.67
C MET A 396 -4.58 -11.76 9.51
#